data_a37adacf60481074c4be4e1e1beb6fdc
#
_entry.id   a37adacf60481074c4be4e1e1beb6fdc
#
_cell.length_a   1.000
_cell.length_b   1.000
_cell.length_c   1.000
_cell.angle_alpha   90.00
_cell.angle_beta   90.00
_cell.angle_gamma   90.00
#
_symmetry.space_group_name_H-M   'P 1'
#
loop_
_entity.id
_entity.type
_entity.pdbx_description
1 polymer ?
#
loop_
_entity_poly.entity_id
_entity_poly.type
_entity_poly.pdbx_seq_one_letter_code
_entity_poly.pdbx_strand_id
1 'polypeptide(L)'
;MKKLNANVFILPLLAFFLAIFIGGLLIAFSDPNVLKLRSDIPEMLSTGLSTAWNAYVALFQGAIYDPNLAAQGGGQGLYPLSETLVVAGPLILAGLAVALAFRAGLFNIGAQGQFVFGAIGASYIGFTYDLPPVIHMIAAIAFGAFLGGIWGGIAGLLKAKTGAHEVIVTIMLNYVAANFILWLLKTEPFLREG
;
A
#
# COMPACT_ATOMS: atom_id res chain seq x y z
N MET A 1 -2.15 -14.32 -34.29
CA MET A 1 -1.20 -13.93 -33.22
C MET A 1 -0.86 -12.46 -33.40
N LYS A 2 -1.38 -11.56 -32.52
CA LYS A 2 -0.98 -10.16 -32.52
C LYS A 2 0.50 -10.07 -32.19
N LYS A 3 1.32 -9.51 -33.09
CA LYS A 3 2.71 -9.18 -32.80
C LYS A 3 2.73 -8.28 -31.55
N LEU A 4 3.27 -8.77 -30.44
CA LEU A 4 3.54 -7.95 -29.29
C LEU A 4 4.52 -6.85 -29.75
N ASN A 5 4.03 -5.61 -29.81
CA ASN A 5 4.89 -4.48 -30.16
C ASN A 5 5.97 -4.37 -29.09
N ALA A 6 7.24 -4.41 -29.49
CA ALA A 6 8.39 -4.26 -28.58
C ALA A 6 8.23 -3.03 -27.65
N ASN A 7 7.56 -1.99 -28.10
CA ASN A 7 7.27 -0.78 -27.33
C ASN A 7 6.46 -1.05 -26.03
N VAL A 8 5.66 -2.13 -25.96
CA VAL A 8 4.88 -2.48 -24.77
C VAL A 8 5.79 -2.84 -23.59
N PHE A 9 6.96 -3.41 -23.87
CA PHE A 9 7.95 -3.77 -22.84
C PHE A 9 9.06 -2.71 -22.70
N ILE A 10 9.47 -2.07 -23.79
CA ILE A 10 10.56 -1.09 -23.78
C ILE A 10 10.16 0.15 -22.98
N LEU A 11 8.96 0.69 -23.16
CA LEU A 11 8.50 1.89 -22.45
C LEU A 11 8.48 1.72 -20.92
N PRO A 12 7.90 0.66 -20.34
CA PRO A 12 7.96 0.43 -18.89
C PRO A 12 9.37 0.23 -18.37
N LEU A 13 10.24 -0.48 -19.13
CA LEU A 13 11.63 -0.67 -18.75
C LEU A 13 12.40 0.64 -18.72
N LEU A 14 12.26 1.47 -19.77
CA LEU A 14 12.90 2.78 -19.81
C LEU A 14 12.40 3.69 -18.68
N ALA A 15 11.08 3.68 -18.40
CA ALA A 15 10.51 4.45 -17.30
C ALA A 15 11.06 3.98 -15.94
N PHE A 16 11.23 2.67 -15.76
CA PHE A 16 11.80 2.09 -14.54
C PHE A 16 13.25 2.52 -14.33
N PHE A 17 14.10 2.39 -15.36
CA PHE A 17 15.50 2.81 -15.26
C PHE A 17 15.64 4.33 -15.09
N LEU A 18 14.79 5.11 -15.76
CA LEU A 18 14.77 6.55 -15.59
C LEU A 18 14.35 6.95 -14.16
N ALA A 19 13.37 6.26 -13.59
CA ALA A 19 12.94 6.48 -12.21
C ALA A 19 14.05 6.16 -11.20
N ILE A 20 14.78 5.05 -11.38
CA ILE A 20 15.96 4.71 -10.57
C ILE A 20 17.03 5.79 -10.71
N PHE A 21 17.32 6.22 -11.93
CA PHE A 21 18.35 7.25 -12.18
C PHE A 21 17.99 8.57 -11.50
N ILE A 22 16.77 9.08 -11.74
CA ILE A 22 16.28 10.33 -11.12
C ILE A 22 16.20 10.19 -9.61
N GLY A 23 15.69 9.05 -9.10
CA GLY A 23 15.63 8.75 -7.67
C GLY A 23 17.01 8.76 -7.02
N GLY A 24 18.02 8.15 -7.67
CA GLY A 24 19.41 8.18 -7.22
C GLY A 24 19.99 9.58 -7.16
N LEU A 25 19.72 10.42 -8.18
CA LEU A 25 20.14 11.81 -8.15
C LEU A 25 19.47 12.58 -7.01
N LEU A 26 18.16 12.39 -6.80
CA LEU A 26 17.45 13.05 -5.71
C LEU A 26 18.01 12.65 -4.35
N ILE A 27 18.29 11.36 -4.13
CA ILE A 27 18.91 10.87 -2.89
C ILE A 27 20.29 11.51 -2.70
N ALA A 28 21.15 11.47 -3.73
CA ALA A 28 22.49 12.03 -3.67
C ALA A 28 22.47 13.53 -3.33
N PHE A 29 21.64 14.32 -4.01
CA PHE A 29 21.60 15.77 -3.82
C PHE A 29 20.69 16.24 -2.67
N SER A 30 19.96 15.34 -2.01
CA SER A 30 19.18 15.67 -0.80
C SER A 30 19.92 15.35 0.49
N ASP A 31 21.01 14.57 0.44
CA ASP A 31 21.77 14.21 1.64
C ASP A 31 22.59 15.41 2.16
N PRO A 32 22.38 15.83 3.42
CA PRO A 32 23.12 16.96 3.99
C PRO A 32 24.63 16.76 4.04
N ASN A 33 25.10 15.52 4.11
CA ASN A 33 26.55 15.23 4.13
C ASN A 33 27.17 15.43 2.73
N VAL A 34 26.45 15.04 1.68
CA VAL A 34 26.87 15.30 0.29
C VAL A 34 26.89 16.81 -0.01
N LEU A 35 25.86 17.53 0.47
CA LEU A 35 25.75 18.97 0.27
C LEU A 35 26.84 19.78 0.97
N LYS A 36 27.43 19.28 2.07
CA LYS A 36 28.58 19.92 2.75
C LYS A 36 29.85 19.87 1.89
N LEU A 37 29.97 18.93 0.98
CA LEU A 37 31.13 18.72 0.13
C LEU A 37 31.07 19.53 -1.18
N ARG A 38 30.18 20.52 -1.28
CA ARG A 38 29.99 21.36 -2.49
C ARG A 38 31.22 22.13 -2.96
N SER A 39 32.23 22.28 -2.09
CA SER A 39 33.53 22.88 -2.42
C SER A 39 34.49 21.92 -3.10
N ASP A 40 34.26 20.60 -2.98
CA ASP A 40 35.05 19.55 -3.62
C ASP A 40 34.11 18.68 -4.48
N ILE A 41 34.00 19.02 -5.77
CA ILE A 41 33.07 18.38 -6.70
C ILE A 41 33.36 16.88 -6.88
N PRO A 42 34.61 16.41 -7.05
CA PRO A 42 34.93 15.00 -7.14
C PRO A 42 34.47 14.19 -5.91
N GLU A 43 34.75 14.71 -4.71
CA GLU A 43 34.36 14.07 -3.46
C GLU A 43 32.84 14.08 -3.27
N MET A 44 32.17 15.19 -3.61
CA MET A 44 30.72 15.31 -3.59
C MET A 44 30.05 14.28 -4.51
N LEU A 45 30.55 14.09 -5.72
CA LEU A 45 29.99 13.13 -6.67
C LEU A 45 30.20 11.67 -6.22
N SER A 46 31.39 11.33 -5.73
CA SER A 46 31.68 9.97 -5.24
C SER A 46 30.87 9.63 -3.99
N THR A 47 30.73 10.56 -3.06
CA THR A 47 29.92 10.40 -1.85
C THR A 47 28.43 10.34 -2.21
N GLY A 48 27.96 11.17 -3.14
CA GLY A 48 26.57 11.12 -3.62
C GLY A 48 26.21 9.81 -4.29
N LEU A 49 27.11 9.27 -5.12
CA LEU A 49 26.90 7.98 -5.77
C LEU A 49 26.87 6.83 -4.77
N SER A 50 27.79 6.82 -3.79
CA SER A 50 27.80 5.81 -2.73
C SER A 50 26.57 5.89 -1.84
N THR A 51 26.09 7.10 -1.51
CA THR A 51 24.86 7.32 -0.75
C THR A 51 23.64 6.78 -1.50
N ALA A 52 23.50 7.09 -2.79
CA ALA A 52 22.43 6.57 -3.62
C ALA A 52 22.49 5.03 -3.73
N TRP A 53 23.67 4.47 -3.93
CA TRP A 53 23.87 3.02 -3.98
C TRP A 53 23.47 2.34 -2.67
N ASN A 54 23.96 2.86 -1.54
CA ASN A 54 23.63 2.33 -0.22
C ASN A 54 22.14 2.41 0.10
N ALA A 55 21.46 3.47 -0.35
CA ALA A 55 20.01 3.59 -0.21
C ALA A 55 19.27 2.50 -1.01
N TYR A 56 19.68 2.20 -2.25
CA TYR A 56 19.08 1.12 -3.03
C TYR A 56 19.39 -0.26 -2.45
N VAL A 57 20.60 -0.48 -1.95
CA VAL A 57 20.95 -1.71 -1.21
C VAL A 57 20.06 -1.86 0.02
N ALA A 58 19.87 -0.79 0.81
CA ALA A 58 19.01 -0.81 1.98
C ALA A 58 17.54 -1.10 1.63
N LEU A 59 17.02 -0.55 0.52
CA LEU A 59 15.67 -0.88 0.01
C LEU A 59 15.54 -2.36 -0.35
N PHE A 60 16.55 -2.92 -1.03
CA PHE A 60 16.55 -4.35 -1.37
C PHE A 60 16.62 -5.23 -0.12
N GLN A 61 17.49 -4.87 0.83
CA GLN A 61 17.64 -5.59 2.09
C GLN A 61 16.37 -5.52 2.94
N GLY A 62 15.73 -4.37 3.00
CA GLY A 62 14.46 -4.20 3.73
C GLY A 62 13.26 -4.85 3.06
N ALA A 63 13.32 -5.15 1.76
CA ALA A 63 12.20 -5.72 1.02
C ALA A 63 12.33 -7.23 0.75
N ILE A 64 13.53 -7.74 0.55
CA ILE A 64 13.74 -9.11 0.03
C ILE A 64 14.65 -9.92 0.92
N TYR A 65 15.89 -9.46 1.16
CA TYR A 65 16.90 -10.25 1.84
C TYR A 65 17.91 -9.38 2.57
N ASP A 66 18.04 -9.59 3.88
CA ASP A 66 19.02 -8.90 4.72
C ASP A 66 20.17 -9.85 5.12
N PRO A 67 21.40 -9.59 4.66
CA PRO A 67 22.56 -10.39 5.02
C PRO A 67 22.89 -10.34 6.53
N ASN A 68 22.58 -9.21 7.20
CA ASN A 68 22.85 -9.06 8.62
C ASN A 68 21.92 -9.93 9.46
N LEU A 69 20.65 -10.05 9.05
CA LEU A 69 19.71 -10.97 9.68
C LEU A 69 20.06 -12.42 9.36
N ALA A 70 20.55 -12.69 8.16
CA ALA A 70 21.00 -14.03 7.78
C ALA A 70 22.19 -14.51 8.64
N ALA A 71 23.10 -13.61 9.01
CA ALA A 71 24.23 -13.90 9.88
C ALA A 71 23.84 -14.29 11.31
N GLN A 72 22.63 -13.94 11.76
CA GLN A 72 22.07 -14.34 13.06
C GLN A 72 21.55 -15.78 13.08
N GLY A 73 21.47 -16.44 11.93
CA GLY A 73 21.03 -17.82 11.78
C GLY A 73 19.51 -18.00 11.69
N GLY A 74 19.05 -19.25 11.63
CA GLY A 74 17.61 -19.56 11.69
C GLY A 74 16.78 -19.15 10.45
N GLY A 75 17.42 -18.84 9.30
CA GLY A 75 16.69 -18.43 8.09
C GLY A 75 16.17 -16.99 8.10
N GLN A 76 16.59 -16.18 9.06
CA GLN A 76 16.09 -14.81 9.27
C GLN A 76 16.44 -13.86 8.11
N GLY A 77 17.38 -14.22 7.23
CA GLY A 77 17.71 -13.40 6.05
C GLY A 77 16.54 -13.13 5.10
N LEU A 78 15.54 -14.03 5.08
CA LEU A 78 14.32 -13.88 4.27
C LEU A 78 13.14 -13.23 5.03
N TYR A 79 13.36 -12.80 6.29
CA TYR A 79 12.31 -12.11 7.06
C TYR A 79 11.75 -10.87 6.33
N PRO A 80 12.57 -10.00 5.69
CA PRO A 80 12.05 -8.88 4.92
C PRO A 80 11.10 -9.29 3.79
N LEU A 81 11.36 -10.43 3.14
CA LEU A 81 10.47 -10.95 2.09
C LEU A 81 9.12 -11.36 2.68
N SER A 82 9.09 -11.99 3.86
CA SER A 82 7.84 -12.36 4.52
C SER A 82 6.99 -11.13 4.86
N GLU A 83 7.60 -10.08 5.39
CA GLU A 83 6.93 -8.80 5.67
C GLU A 83 6.39 -8.15 4.37
N THR A 84 7.19 -8.16 3.32
CA THR A 84 6.75 -7.66 1.99
C THR A 84 5.53 -8.43 1.48
N LEU A 85 5.50 -9.76 1.63
CA LEU A 85 4.36 -10.57 1.20
C LEU A 85 3.11 -10.32 2.06
N VAL A 86 3.27 -10.10 3.36
CA VAL A 86 2.15 -9.74 4.26
C VAL A 86 1.51 -8.42 3.82
N VAL A 87 2.31 -7.41 3.48
CA VAL A 87 1.81 -6.11 3.01
C VAL A 87 1.27 -6.20 1.58
N ALA A 88 1.87 -7.04 0.72
CA ALA A 88 1.44 -7.19 -0.67
C ALA A 88 0.04 -7.80 -0.79
N GLY A 89 -0.36 -8.71 0.11
CA GLY A 89 -1.67 -9.37 0.07
C GLY A 89 -2.85 -8.39 0.00
N PRO A 90 -3.02 -7.49 0.99
CA PRO A 90 -4.06 -6.47 0.96
C PRO A 90 -3.99 -5.54 -0.26
N LEU A 91 -2.78 -5.17 -0.71
CA LEU A 91 -2.59 -4.31 -1.87
C LEU A 91 -3.02 -4.97 -3.18
N ILE A 92 -2.75 -6.28 -3.34
CA ILE A 92 -3.20 -7.06 -4.49
C ILE A 92 -4.73 -7.12 -4.52
N LEU A 93 -5.37 -7.39 -3.38
CA LEU A 93 -6.83 -7.44 -3.29
C LEU A 93 -7.46 -6.08 -3.58
N ALA A 94 -6.90 -5.00 -3.06
CA ALA A 94 -7.34 -3.63 -3.36
C ALA A 94 -7.18 -3.32 -4.86
N GLY A 95 -6.05 -3.68 -5.46
CA GLY A 95 -5.80 -3.51 -6.90
C GLY A 95 -6.79 -4.28 -7.77
N LEU A 96 -7.13 -5.52 -7.38
CA LEU A 96 -8.15 -6.33 -8.08
C LEU A 96 -9.55 -5.70 -7.96
N ALA A 97 -9.91 -5.18 -6.79
CA ALA A 97 -11.20 -4.48 -6.60
C ALA A 97 -11.32 -3.24 -7.49
N VAL A 98 -10.25 -2.43 -7.59
CA VAL A 98 -10.18 -1.28 -8.49
C VAL A 98 -10.25 -1.72 -9.96
N ALA A 99 -9.51 -2.75 -10.34
CA ALA A 99 -9.52 -3.29 -11.72
C ALA A 99 -10.91 -3.81 -12.12
N LEU A 100 -11.62 -4.46 -11.20
CA LEU A 100 -13.01 -4.93 -11.41
C LEU A 100 -13.96 -3.75 -11.63
N ALA A 101 -13.85 -2.70 -10.80
CA ALA A 101 -14.65 -1.51 -10.93
C ALA A 101 -14.41 -0.82 -12.28
N PHE A 102 -13.17 -0.71 -12.74
CA PHE A 102 -12.84 -0.15 -14.07
C PHE A 102 -13.42 -0.95 -15.21
N ARG A 103 -13.43 -2.29 -15.12
CA ARG A 103 -14.10 -3.14 -16.12
C ARG A 103 -15.61 -2.94 -16.16
N ALA A 104 -16.21 -2.57 -15.03
CA ALA A 104 -17.63 -2.23 -14.94
C ALA A 104 -17.95 -0.78 -15.37
N GLY A 105 -16.95 -0.02 -15.84
CA GLY A 105 -17.11 1.38 -16.24
C GLY A 105 -17.21 2.36 -15.06
N LEU A 106 -16.77 1.94 -13.87
CA LEU A 106 -16.75 2.77 -12.66
C LEU A 106 -15.31 3.13 -12.31
N PHE A 107 -15.02 4.41 -12.21
CA PHE A 107 -13.71 4.89 -11.80
C PHE A 107 -13.64 4.98 -10.28
N ASN A 108 -13.34 3.85 -9.62
CA ASN A 108 -13.32 3.75 -8.17
C ASN A 108 -11.90 3.94 -7.60
N ILE A 109 -11.66 5.08 -6.94
CA ILE A 109 -10.43 5.38 -6.18
C ILE A 109 -10.69 5.17 -4.67
N GLY A 110 -11.86 4.65 -4.30
CA GLY A 110 -12.32 4.50 -2.91
C GLY A 110 -11.87 3.22 -2.20
N ALA A 111 -10.92 2.45 -2.75
CA ALA A 111 -10.47 1.19 -2.18
C ALA A 111 -9.95 1.35 -0.73
N GLN A 112 -9.31 2.47 -0.41
CA GLN A 112 -8.83 2.77 0.94
C GLN A 112 -9.97 2.83 1.96
N GLY A 113 -11.06 3.55 1.65
CA GLY A 113 -12.23 3.65 2.53
C GLY A 113 -12.93 2.30 2.70
N GLN A 114 -13.05 1.54 1.62
CA GLN A 114 -13.61 0.18 1.65
C GLN A 114 -12.77 -0.75 2.55
N PHE A 115 -11.45 -0.66 2.46
CA PHE A 115 -10.54 -1.42 3.31
C PHE A 115 -10.69 -1.06 4.79
N VAL A 116 -10.79 0.25 5.12
CA VAL A 116 -11.00 0.73 6.49
C VAL A 116 -12.30 0.17 7.07
N PHE A 117 -13.43 0.26 6.33
CA PHE A 117 -14.71 -0.27 6.79
C PHE A 117 -14.71 -1.81 6.87
N GLY A 118 -14.01 -2.48 5.96
CA GLY A 118 -13.78 -3.91 6.04
C GLY A 118 -13.01 -4.31 7.31
N ALA A 119 -11.95 -3.58 7.63
CA ALA A 119 -11.17 -3.80 8.84
C ALA A 119 -11.98 -3.55 10.12
N ILE A 120 -12.79 -2.47 10.16
CA ILE A 120 -13.70 -2.19 11.28
C ILE A 120 -14.66 -3.36 11.49
N GLY A 121 -15.28 -3.86 10.41
CA GLY A 121 -16.21 -4.99 10.52
C GLY A 121 -15.55 -6.27 11.00
N ALA A 122 -14.40 -6.62 10.44
CA ALA A 122 -13.65 -7.80 10.83
C ALA A 122 -13.20 -7.72 12.30
N SER A 123 -12.67 -6.56 12.73
CA SER A 123 -12.24 -6.33 14.09
C SER A 123 -13.40 -6.39 15.08
N TYR A 124 -14.56 -5.82 14.75
CA TYR A 124 -15.75 -5.87 15.61
C TYR A 124 -16.17 -7.31 15.92
N ILE A 125 -16.22 -8.18 14.93
CA ILE A 125 -16.45 -9.61 15.17
C ILE A 125 -15.33 -10.20 16.01
N GLY A 126 -14.07 -9.81 15.73
CA GLY A 126 -12.88 -10.34 16.36
C GLY A 126 -12.80 -10.15 17.87
N PHE A 127 -13.34 -9.06 18.41
CA PHE A 127 -13.30 -8.79 19.86
C PHE A 127 -14.67 -8.88 20.56
N THR A 128 -15.77 -8.93 19.81
CA THR A 128 -17.11 -8.93 20.42
C THR A 128 -17.63 -10.35 20.66
N TYR A 129 -17.25 -11.32 19.82
CA TYR A 129 -17.81 -12.68 19.85
C TYR A 129 -16.74 -13.72 20.09
N ASP A 130 -16.95 -14.61 21.07
CA ASP A 130 -16.14 -15.80 21.30
C ASP A 130 -16.72 -16.97 20.51
N LEU A 131 -16.23 -17.18 19.31
CA LEU A 131 -16.63 -18.27 18.42
C LEU A 131 -15.48 -19.29 18.26
N PRO A 132 -15.79 -20.56 17.90
CA PRO A 132 -14.74 -21.51 17.54
C PRO A 132 -13.82 -20.93 16.45
N PRO A 133 -12.50 -21.20 16.49
CA PRO A 133 -11.50 -20.48 15.68
C PRO A 133 -11.82 -20.39 14.18
N VAL A 134 -12.28 -21.48 13.59
CA VAL A 134 -12.61 -21.52 12.14
C VAL A 134 -13.86 -20.68 11.84
N ILE A 135 -14.91 -20.81 12.65
CA ILE A 135 -16.16 -20.06 12.49
C ILE A 135 -15.90 -18.57 12.72
N HIS A 136 -15.09 -18.24 13.73
CA HIS A 136 -14.68 -16.89 14.07
C HIS A 136 -13.99 -16.20 12.88
N MET A 137 -13.00 -16.86 12.28
CA MET A 137 -12.29 -16.36 11.13
C MET A 137 -13.23 -16.12 9.92
N ILE A 138 -14.11 -17.09 9.63
CA ILE A 138 -15.06 -16.97 8.51
C ILE A 138 -16.05 -15.82 8.78
N ALA A 139 -16.57 -15.71 10.00
CA ALA A 139 -17.50 -14.63 10.37
C ALA A 139 -16.85 -13.25 10.28
N ALA A 140 -15.61 -13.11 10.76
CA ALA A 140 -14.86 -11.86 10.68
C ALA A 140 -14.62 -11.44 9.20
N ILE A 141 -14.18 -12.38 8.36
CA ILE A 141 -13.96 -12.12 6.92
C ILE A 141 -15.29 -11.75 6.22
N ALA A 142 -16.36 -12.51 6.49
CA ALA A 142 -17.67 -12.28 5.86
C ALA A 142 -18.24 -10.91 6.26
N PHE A 143 -18.18 -10.56 7.54
CA PHE A 143 -18.70 -9.28 8.02
C PHE A 143 -17.83 -8.10 7.56
N GLY A 144 -16.51 -8.27 7.54
CA GLY A 144 -15.58 -7.30 6.95
C GLY A 144 -15.87 -7.06 5.46
N ALA A 145 -16.04 -8.13 4.67
CA ALA A 145 -16.41 -8.04 3.27
C ALA A 145 -17.78 -7.34 3.07
N PHE A 146 -18.74 -7.63 3.92
CA PHE A 146 -20.06 -7.01 3.90
C PHE A 146 -19.99 -5.50 4.14
N LEU A 147 -19.29 -5.04 5.20
CA LEU A 147 -19.15 -3.61 5.49
C LEU A 147 -18.33 -2.86 4.45
N GLY A 148 -17.23 -3.44 3.99
CA GLY A 148 -16.44 -2.88 2.89
C GLY A 148 -17.25 -2.77 1.59
N GLY A 149 -18.09 -3.79 1.30
CA GLY A 149 -19.02 -3.80 0.17
C GLY A 149 -20.10 -2.73 0.26
N ILE A 150 -20.70 -2.53 1.44
CA ILE A 150 -21.67 -1.43 1.68
C ILE A 150 -20.99 -0.09 1.43
N TRP A 151 -19.78 0.11 1.97
CA TRP A 151 -19.06 1.38 1.78
C TRP A 151 -18.80 1.68 0.31
N GLY A 152 -18.34 0.69 -0.46
CA GLY A 152 -18.16 0.82 -1.90
C GLY A 152 -19.48 1.04 -2.65
N GLY A 153 -20.54 0.40 -2.20
CA GLY A 153 -21.89 0.51 -2.75
C GLY A 153 -22.47 1.92 -2.65
N ILE A 154 -22.07 2.72 -1.64
CA ILE A 154 -22.51 4.12 -1.49
C ILE A 154 -22.10 4.94 -2.71
N ALA A 155 -20.86 4.83 -3.17
CA ALA A 155 -20.37 5.55 -4.34
C ALA A 155 -21.14 5.14 -5.61
N GLY A 156 -21.35 3.83 -5.80
CA GLY A 156 -22.12 3.31 -6.92
C GLY A 156 -23.58 3.77 -6.91
N LEU A 157 -24.21 3.78 -5.74
CA LEU A 157 -25.59 4.24 -5.56
C LEU A 157 -25.74 5.73 -5.85
N LEU A 158 -24.81 6.56 -5.36
CA LEU A 158 -24.81 8.01 -5.62
C LEU A 158 -24.65 8.26 -7.12
N LYS A 159 -23.72 7.57 -7.80
CA LYS A 159 -23.60 7.69 -9.25
C LYS A 159 -24.88 7.31 -9.97
N ALA A 160 -25.48 6.18 -9.64
CA ALA A 160 -26.68 5.68 -10.31
C ALA A 160 -27.92 6.58 -10.10
N LYS A 161 -28.10 7.15 -8.90
CA LYS A 161 -29.28 7.93 -8.58
C LYS A 161 -29.16 9.43 -8.85
N THR A 162 -27.96 9.98 -8.68
CA THR A 162 -27.75 11.44 -8.75
C THR A 162 -26.85 11.86 -9.91
N GLY A 163 -26.22 10.91 -10.61
CA GLY A 163 -25.22 11.22 -11.62
C GLY A 163 -23.92 11.79 -11.06
N ALA A 164 -23.70 11.68 -9.75
CA ALA A 164 -22.50 12.21 -9.10
C ALA A 164 -21.22 11.62 -9.70
N HIS A 165 -20.18 12.45 -9.78
CA HIS A 165 -18.89 12.04 -10.33
C HIS A 165 -18.20 11.08 -9.36
N GLU A 166 -18.06 9.82 -9.77
CA GLU A 166 -17.58 8.73 -8.90
C GLU A 166 -16.19 8.96 -8.32
N VAL A 167 -15.29 9.60 -9.08
CA VAL A 167 -13.94 9.93 -8.60
C VAL A 167 -13.99 10.85 -7.40
N ILE A 168 -14.79 11.92 -7.46
CA ILE A 168 -14.92 12.88 -6.39
C ILE A 168 -15.56 12.23 -5.17
N VAL A 169 -16.65 11.46 -5.38
CA VAL A 169 -17.35 10.76 -4.31
C VAL A 169 -16.44 9.76 -3.61
N THR A 170 -15.69 8.96 -4.36
CA THR A 170 -14.82 7.93 -3.77
C THR A 170 -13.63 8.53 -3.01
N ILE A 171 -13.04 9.64 -3.49
CA ILE A 171 -12.01 10.38 -2.75
C ILE A 171 -12.58 10.95 -1.44
N MET A 172 -13.75 11.59 -1.50
CA MET A 172 -14.40 12.13 -0.30
C MET A 172 -14.74 11.05 0.72
N LEU A 173 -15.22 9.89 0.26
CA LEU A 173 -15.50 8.74 1.13
C LEU A 173 -14.23 8.20 1.80
N ASN A 174 -13.06 8.26 1.17
CA ASN A 174 -11.79 7.90 1.83
C ASN A 174 -11.49 8.83 3.01
N TYR A 175 -11.68 10.15 2.86
CA TYR A 175 -11.51 11.11 3.96
C TYR A 175 -12.54 10.89 5.07
N VAL A 176 -13.79 10.60 4.72
CA VAL A 176 -14.82 10.27 5.70
C VAL A 176 -14.45 9.01 6.47
N ALA A 177 -14.00 7.96 5.79
CA ALA A 177 -13.57 6.71 6.43
C ALA A 177 -12.37 6.93 7.39
N ALA A 178 -11.38 7.72 6.96
CA ALA A 178 -10.22 8.03 7.77
C ALA A 178 -10.58 8.81 9.06
N ASN A 179 -11.47 9.78 8.97
CA ASN A 179 -11.93 10.51 10.14
C ASN A 179 -12.88 9.68 11.02
N PHE A 180 -13.70 8.83 10.41
CA PHE A 180 -14.60 7.94 11.12
C PHE A 180 -13.85 6.92 11.99
N ILE A 181 -12.80 6.28 11.47
CA ILE A 181 -12.01 5.35 12.28
C ILE A 181 -11.31 6.05 13.44
N LEU A 182 -10.78 7.26 13.22
CA LEU A 182 -10.16 8.05 14.29
C LEU A 182 -11.16 8.44 15.42
N TRP A 183 -12.40 8.66 15.07
CA TRP A 183 -13.48 8.89 16.04
C TRP A 183 -13.87 7.57 16.72
N LEU A 184 -14.02 6.48 15.96
CA LEU A 184 -14.45 5.18 16.45
C LEU A 184 -13.48 4.63 17.51
N LEU A 185 -12.17 4.77 17.29
CA LEU A 185 -11.14 4.34 18.23
C LEU A 185 -11.17 5.05 19.59
N LYS A 186 -11.97 6.12 19.72
CA LYS A 186 -12.18 6.85 20.99
C LYS A 186 -13.51 6.49 21.66
N THR A 187 -14.27 5.59 21.10
CA THR A 187 -15.60 5.19 21.58
C THR A 187 -15.66 3.70 21.90
N GLU A 188 -16.47 3.35 22.92
CA GLU A 188 -16.80 1.97 23.20
C GLU A 188 -17.57 1.33 22.01
N PRO A 189 -17.33 0.05 21.68
CA PRO A 189 -16.42 -0.92 22.31
C PRO A 189 -15.01 -0.96 21.71
N PHE A 190 -14.63 0.01 20.85
CA PHE A 190 -13.32 0.06 20.18
C PHE A 190 -12.23 0.70 21.05
N LEU A 191 -12.62 1.40 22.12
CA LEU A 191 -11.67 1.96 23.08
C LEU A 191 -11.01 0.82 23.87
N ARG A 192 -9.69 0.72 23.78
CA ARG A 192 -8.93 -0.20 24.63
C ARG A 192 -8.68 0.48 25.96
N GLU A 193 -9.19 -0.13 27.04
CA GLU A 193 -8.79 0.25 28.39
C GLU A 193 -7.30 -0.02 28.57
N GLY A 194 -6.54 1.02 28.93
CA GLY A 194 -5.10 0.98 29.14
C GLY A 194 -4.70 0.37 30.46
#